data_7b8f68fc82e10dbd513c1258b158255c
#
_entry.id   7b8f68fc82e10dbd513c1258b158255c
#
_cell.length_a   1.000
_cell.length_b   1.000
_cell.length_c   1.000
_cell.angle_alpha   90.00
_cell.angle_beta   90.00
_cell.angle_gamma   90.00
#
_symmetry.space_group_name_H-M   'P 1'
#
loop_
_entity.id
_entity.type
_entity.pdbx_description
1 polymer ?
#
loop_
_entity_poly.entity_id
_entity_poly.type
_entity_poly.pdbx_seq_one_letter_code
_entity_poly.pdbx_strand_id
1 'polypeptide(L)'
;AYQRLRDVHGVYGTLMSEMRADNTHYIRFEADRAQRQYEEVADFTNDEQNIVTDDMYYNCFSGISRVNSILDRIEGMEFSEEFKNHIIGQAKFLRGYYYFQLVQYFGGVPLYLHEVIGVNDAFLARSSEEEVYKIILSDVNDAVAKLPVVSFPQNGSATQGSARMLLAYVLMTMPSRDYVGAEAQLREILKMGYELQTNYASVFEPSNKNSKESIFEVQFQQGDQGQESNWLYYFIPRTSEAEIITGVPASNTLSDAGWNIPTQEMVDSYEEGDLRVDPSVSVIAGHNDEYGRFV
;
A
#
# COMPACT_ATOMS: atom_id res chain seq x y z
N ALA A 1 2.26 -15.01 -1.81
CA ALA A 1 1.46 -14.07 -1.01
C ALA A 1 2.06 -12.66 -1.09
N TYR A 2 3.30 -12.42 -0.69
CA TYR A 2 3.96 -11.09 -0.74
C TYR A 2 3.90 -10.41 -2.11
N GLN A 3 4.00 -11.15 -3.21
CA GLN A 3 3.93 -10.59 -4.56
C GLN A 3 2.67 -9.75 -4.78
N ARG A 4 1.52 -10.15 -4.20
CA ARG A 4 0.26 -9.44 -4.34
C ARG A 4 0.22 -8.08 -3.65
N LEU A 5 1.14 -7.82 -2.71
CA LEU A 5 1.29 -6.48 -2.14
C LEU A 5 1.70 -5.45 -3.20
N ARG A 6 2.53 -5.86 -4.19
CA ARG A 6 2.89 -4.95 -5.30
C ARG A 6 1.68 -4.58 -6.15
N ASP A 7 0.77 -5.52 -6.37
CA ASP A 7 -0.46 -5.25 -7.12
C ASP A 7 -1.39 -4.35 -6.29
N VAL A 8 -1.58 -4.66 -4.99
CA VAL A 8 -2.41 -3.87 -4.06
C VAL A 8 -1.86 -2.44 -3.86
N HIS A 9 -0.54 -2.26 -3.82
CA HIS A 9 0.14 -0.97 -3.66
C HIS A 9 0.75 -0.44 -4.97
N GLY A 10 0.34 -0.99 -6.10
CA GLY A 10 0.65 -0.47 -7.41
C GLY A 10 -0.21 0.75 -7.75
N VAL A 11 -0.34 1.02 -9.03
CA VAL A 11 -1.08 2.17 -9.55
C VAL A 11 -2.48 2.28 -8.94
N TYR A 12 -3.29 1.24 -9.03
CA TYR A 12 -4.69 1.31 -8.61
C TYR A 12 -4.86 1.48 -7.09
N GLY A 13 -4.00 0.83 -6.29
CA GLY A 13 -4.01 1.03 -4.86
C GLY A 13 -3.64 2.46 -4.46
N THR A 14 -2.65 3.06 -5.14
CA THR A 14 -2.28 4.45 -4.96
C THR A 14 -3.44 5.39 -5.35
N LEU A 15 -4.11 5.12 -6.48
CA LEU A 15 -5.28 5.91 -6.88
C LEU A 15 -6.43 5.81 -5.87
N MET A 16 -6.68 4.62 -5.32
CA MET A 16 -7.73 4.43 -4.30
C MET A 16 -7.45 5.18 -2.99
N SER A 17 -6.20 5.45 -2.66
CA SER A 17 -5.82 6.21 -1.47
C SER A 17 -5.61 7.69 -1.76
N GLU A 18 -4.65 8.04 -2.61
CA GLU A 18 -4.19 9.41 -2.81
C GLU A 18 -5.20 10.28 -3.55
N MET A 19 -5.88 9.76 -4.57
CA MET A 19 -6.88 10.55 -5.30
C MET A 19 -8.16 10.82 -4.50
N ARG A 20 -8.34 10.16 -3.36
CA ARG A 20 -9.43 10.42 -2.41
C ARG A 20 -9.01 11.27 -1.22
N ALA A 21 -7.72 11.63 -1.14
CA ALA A 21 -7.21 12.51 -0.11
C ALA A 21 -7.36 13.97 -0.51
N ASP A 22 -7.45 14.86 0.47
CA ASP A 22 -7.55 16.30 0.25
C ASP A 22 -6.22 16.92 -0.23
N ASN A 23 -5.11 16.16 -0.11
CA ASN A 23 -3.77 16.62 -0.43
C ASN A 23 -3.47 16.65 -1.93
N THR A 24 -4.17 15.85 -2.71
CA THR A 24 -3.95 15.72 -4.15
C THR A 24 -5.27 15.69 -4.89
N HIS A 25 -5.25 16.07 -6.18
CA HIS A 25 -6.41 15.96 -7.05
C HIS A 25 -5.98 15.67 -8.48
N TYR A 26 -6.86 15.04 -9.25
CA TYR A 26 -6.62 14.77 -10.66
C TYR A 26 -6.73 16.05 -11.50
N ILE A 27 -6.00 16.10 -12.60
CA ILE A 27 -6.18 17.12 -13.64
C ILE A 27 -7.03 16.52 -14.76
N ARG A 28 -8.16 17.19 -15.05
CA ARG A 28 -9.01 16.83 -16.16
C ARG A 28 -8.44 17.33 -17.49
N PHE A 29 -8.10 16.40 -18.38
CA PHE A 29 -7.71 16.69 -19.75
C PHE A 29 -8.91 16.47 -20.68
N GLU A 30 -9.57 17.55 -21.12
CA GLU A 30 -10.77 17.46 -21.97
C GLU A 30 -10.51 16.78 -23.31
N ALA A 31 -9.31 16.92 -23.86
CA ALA A 31 -8.92 16.31 -25.14
C ALA A 31 -8.59 14.81 -25.02
N ASP A 32 -8.36 14.31 -23.82
CA ASP A 32 -7.96 12.92 -23.58
C ASP A 32 -8.51 12.44 -22.24
N ARG A 33 -9.66 11.82 -22.27
CA ARG A 33 -10.34 11.27 -21.09
C ARG A 33 -10.29 9.74 -21.04
N ALA A 34 -9.22 9.16 -21.56
CA ALA A 34 -9.04 7.70 -21.58
C ALA A 34 -9.11 7.08 -20.16
N GLN A 35 -8.78 7.85 -19.14
CA GLN A 35 -8.71 7.42 -17.74
C GLN A 35 -9.89 7.90 -16.88
N ARG A 36 -11.08 8.01 -17.49
CA ARG A 36 -12.31 8.46 -16.78
C ARG A 36 -12.54 7.69 -15.47
N GLN A 37 -12.22 6.40 -15.42
CA GLN A 37 -12.42 5.57 -14.23
C GLN A 37 -11.54 6.01 -13.04
N TYR A 38 -10.42 6.68 -13.27
CA TYR A 38 -9.60 7.28 -12.22
C TYR A 38 -10.28 8.53 -11.64
N GLU A 39 -10.86 9.38 -12.52
CA GLU A 39 -11.63 10.54 -12.08
C GLU A 39 -12.81 10.09 -11.20
N GLU A 40 -13.52 9.02 -11.57
CA GLU A 40 -14.62 8.46 -10.80
C GLU A 40 -14.22 8.06 -9.39
N VAL A 41 -12.99 7.57 -9.20
CA VAL A 41 -12.44 7.26 -7.86
C VAL A 41 -12.25 8.53 -7.04
N ALA A 42 -11.69 9.58 -7.63
CA ALA A 42 -11.47 10.86 -6.96
C ALA A 42 -12.79 11.56 -6.60
N ASP A 43 -13.78 11.49 -7.49
CA ASP A 43 -15.09 12.12 -7.33
C ASP A 43 -16.08 11.29 -6.48
N PHE A 44 -15.66 10.10 -5.99
CA PHE A 44 -16.50 9.16 -5.24
C PHE A 44 -17.75 8.71 -6.03
N THR A 45 -17.65 8.64 -7.35
CA THR A 45 -18.74 8.22 -8.26
C THR A 45 -18.49 6.85 -8.87
N ASN A 46 -17.41 6.17 -8.49
CA ASN A 46 -17.06 4.83 -8.92
C ASN A 46 -18.07 3.78 -8.42
N ASP A 47 -18.34 2.80 -9.24
CA ASP A 47 -19.21 1.65 -8.96
C ASP A 47 -18.44 0.33 -9.02
N GLU A 48 -19.18 -0.79 -8.99
CA GLU A 48 -18.62 -2.15 -9.06
C GLU A 48 -18.00 -2.51 -10.43
N GLN A 49 -18.21 -1.70 -11.46
CA GLN A 49 -17.62 -1.90 -12.80
C GLN A 49 -16.33 -1.10 -12.98
N ASN A 50 -15.99 -0.25 -12.02
CA ASN A 50 -14.77 0.53 -12.06
C ASN A 50 -13.54 -0.37 -11.89
N ILE A 51 -12.62 -0.33 -12.86
CA ILE A 51 -11.44 -1.21 -12.89
C ILE A 51 -10.52 -1.04 -11.67
N VAL A 52 -10.44 0.16 -11.11
CA VAL A 52 -9.60 0.43 -9.94
C VAL A 52 -10.18 -0.24 -8.70
N THR A 53 -11.51 -0.18 -8.56
CA THR A 53 -12.27 -0.83 -7.49
C THR A 53 -12.17 -2.37 -7.60
N ASP A 54 -12.40 -2.91 -8.80
CA ASP A 54 -12.34 -4.34 -9.08
C ASP A 54 -10.94 -4.91 -8.83
N ASP A 55 -9.91 -4.25 -9.32
CA ASP A 55 -8.52 -4.68 -9.16
C ASP A 55 -8.07 -4.72 -7.69
N MET A 56 -8.43 -3.72 -6.90
CA MET A 56 -8.15 -3.71 -5.47
C MET A 56 -8.80 -4.92 -4.76
N TYR A 57 -10.07 -5.16 -5.05
CA TYR A 57 -10.81 -6.30 -4.49
C TYR A 57 -10.19 -7.64 -4.89
N TYR A 58 -9.94 -7.82 -6.19
CA TYR A 58 -9.35 -9.04 -6.75
C TYR A 58 -7.96 -9.35 -6.17
N ASN A 59 -7.08 -8.36 -6.09
CA ASN A 59 -5.71 -8.58 -5.63
C ASN A 59 -5.64 -8.89 -4.14
N CYS A 60 -6.47 -8.27 -3.32
CA CYS A 60 -6.58 -8.61 -1.90
C CYS A 60 -7.04 -10.06 -1.71
N PHE A 61 -8.11 -10.49 -2.38
CA PHE A 61 -8.59 -11.88 -2.29
C PHE A 61 -7.62 -12.89 -2.92
N SER A 62 -6.93 -12.54 -3.99
CA SER A 62 -5.86 -13.37 -4.54
C SER A 62 -4.70 -13.55 -3.54
N GLY A 63 -4.38 -12.50 -2.76
CA GLY A 63 -3.42 -12.58 -1.66
C GLY A 63 -3.90 -13.51 -0.55
N ILE A 64 -5.16 -13.38 -0.11
CA ILE A 64 -5.80 -14.22 0.91
C ILE A 64 -5.81 -15.69 0.49
N SER A 65 -6.20 -15.99 -0.75
CA SER A 65 -6.20 -17.36 -1.27
C SER A 65 -4.84 -18.04 -1.15
N ARG A 66 -3.76 -17.33 -1.52
CA ARG A 66 -2.39 -17.85 -1.41
C ARG A 66 -1.94 -18.05 0.05
N VAL A 67 -2.39 -17.17 0.94
CA VAL A 67 -2.13 -17.32 2.38
C VAL A 67 -2.85 -18.53 2.95
N ASN A 68 -4.13 -18.70 2.61
CA ASN A 68 -4.91 -19.84 3.08
C ASN A 68 -4.31 -21.17 2.67
N SER A 69 -3.84 -21.29 1.41
CA SER A 69 -3.12 -22.49 0.94
C SER A 69 -1.87 -22.79 1.76
N ILE A 70 -1.16 -21.77 2.26
CA ILE A 70 0.00 -21.95 3.15
C ILE A 70 -0.48 -22.43 4.51
N LEU A 71 -1.46 -21.76 5.12
CA LEU A 71 -1.94 -22.06 6.47
C LEU A 71 -2.54 -23.47 6.57
N ASP A 72 -3.29 -23.89 5.56
CA ASP A 72 -3.93 -25.22 5.58
C ASP A 72 -2.95 -26.36 5.37
N ARG A 73 -1.75 -26.12 4.79
CA ARG A 73 -0.79 -27.16 4.46
C ARG A 73 0.41 -27.21 5.39
N ILE A 74 0.76 -26.11 6.05
CA ILE A 74 2.01 -26.00 6.82
C ILE A 74 2.10 -26.99 7.98
N GLU A 75 0.98 -27.30 8.63
CA GLU A 75 0.94 -28.24 9.76
C GLU A 75 1.32 -29.67 9.36
N GLY A 76 0.97 -30.08 8.15
CA GLY A 76 1.30 -31.42 7.62
C GLY A 76 2.74 -31.55 7.09
N MET A 77 3.53 -30.48 7.13
CA MET A 77 4.91 -30.50 6.61
C MET A 77 5.91 -30.84 7.71
N GLU A 78 6.98 -31.54 7.34
CA GLU A 78 8.08 -31.93 8.23
C GLU A 78 9.11 -30.78 8.38
N PHE A 79 8.71 -29.69 9.05
CA PHE A 79 9.59 -28.59 9.42
C PHE A 79 9.71 -28.47 10.93
N SER A 80 10.77 -27.77 11.40
CA SER A 80 10.86 -27.40 12.80
C SER A 80 9.71 -26.48 13.22
N GLU A 81 9.28 -26.56 14.48
CA GLU A 81 8.23 -25.70 15.02
C GLU A 81 8.59 -24.20 14.91
N GLU A 82 9.85 -23.86 15.08
CA GLU A 82 10.34 -22.48 14.90
C GLU A 82 10.11 -22.01 13.46
N PHE A 83 10.46 -22.82 12.46
CA PHE A 83 10.24 -22.48 11.06
C PHE A 83 8.75 -22.40 10.73
N LYS A 84 7.93 -23.36 11.19
CA LYS A 84 6.47 -23.31 11.02
C LYS A 84 5.90 -22.04 11.61
N ASN A 85 6.23 -21.71 12.84
CA ASN A 85 5.75 -20.49 13.51
C ASN A 85 6.15 -19.22 12.74
N HIS A 86 7.37 -19.17 12.20
CA HIS A 86 7.78 -18.05 11.38
C HIS A 86 6.94 -17.90 10.10
N ILE A 87 6.68 -19.00 9.39
CA ILE A 87 5.84 -18.99 8.18
C ILE A 87 4.37 -18.66 8.51
N ILE A 88 3.83 -19.26 9.58
CA ILE A 88 2.47 -18.96 10.05
C ILE A 88 2.35 -17.49 10.42
N GLY A 89 3.32 -16.93 11.15
CA GLY A 89 3.34 -15.52 11.53
C GLY A 89 3.31 -14.59 10.30
N GLN A 90 4.12 -14.87 9.28
CA GLN A 90 4.09 -14.11 8.02
C GLN A 90 2.75 -14.26 7.28
N ALA A 91 2.24 -15.47 7.18
CA ALA A 91 0.96 -15.75 6.54
C ALA A 91 -0.20 -15.02 7.23
N LYS A 92 -0.24 -15.07 8.55
CA LYS A 92 -1.24 -14.39 9.39
C LYS A 92 -1.14 -12.86 9.28
N PHE A 93 0.07 -12.30 9.29
CA PHE A 93 0.29 -10.88 9.02
C PHE A 93 -0.30 -10.47 7.67
N LEU A 94 0.02 -11.20 6.60
CA LEU A 94 -0.46 -10.88 5.26
C LEU A 94 -1.98 -11.02 5.12
N ARG A 95 -2.59 -12.06 5.73
CA ARG A 95 -4.04 -12.22 5.69
C ARG A 95 -4.76 -11.11 6.44
N GLY A 96 -4.29 -10.78 7.64
CA GLY A 96 -4.78 -9.64 8.40
C GLY A 96 -4.64 -8.34 7.64
N TYR A 97 -3.51 -8.12 6.97
CA TYR A 97 -3.26 -6.95 6.14
C TYR A 97 -4.23 -6.85 4.96
N TYR A 98 -4.42 -7.92 4.18
CA TYR A 98 -5.36 -7.91 3.05
C TYR A 98 -6.80 -7.69 3.48
N TYR A 99 -7.25 -8.34 4.57
CA TYR A 99 -8.57 -8.09 5.13
C TYR A 99 -8.70 -6.67 5.67
N PHE A 100 -7.63 -6.09 6.21
CA PHE A 100 -7.65 -4.71 6.66
C PHE A 100 -7.80 -3.73 5.48
N GLN A 101 -7.13 -3.95 4.35
CA GLN A 101 -7.39 -3.19 3.13
C GLN A 101 -8.86 -3.34 2.67
N LEU A 102 -9.35 -4.57 2.60
CA LEU A 102 -10.72 -4.83 2.17
C LEU A 102 -11.76 -4.14 3.06
N VAL A 103 -11.63 -4.22 4.37
CA VAL A 103 -12.62 -3.65 5.29
C VAL A 103 -12.65 -2.12 5.25
N GLN A 104 -11.50 -1.47 5.01
CA GLN A 104 -11.42 -0.02 4.89
C GLN A 104 -12.12 0.51 3.62
N TYR A 105 -12.01 -0.20 2.49
CA TYR A 105 -12.61 0.23 1.23
C TYR A 105 -14.04 -0.27 1.03
N PHE A 106 -14.37 -1.47 1.52
CA PHE A 106 -15.61 -2.18 1.19
C PHE A 106 -16.51 -2.47 2.41
N GLY A 107 -16.05 -2.19 3.63
CA GLY A 107 -16.76 -2.59 4.86
C GLY A 107 -16.76 -4.11 5.04
N GLY A 108 -17.90 -4.72 5.32
CA GLY A 108 -18.01 -6.17 5.39
C GLY A 108 -17.71 -6.85 4.05
N VAL A 109 -17.04 -8.01 4.08
CA VAL A 109 -16.68 -8.81 2.90
C VAL A 109 -16.77 -10.31 3.22
N PRO A 110 -16.85 -11.22 2.23
CA PRO A 110 -16.77 -12.65 2.46
C PRO A 110 -15.48 -13.06 3.17
N LEU A 111 -15.56 -13.97 4.15
CA LEU A 111 -14.43 -14.44 4.94
C LEU A 111 -13.96 -15.82 4.47
N TYR A 112 -12.98 -15.83 3.58
CA TYR A 112 -12.28 -17.05 3.17
C TYR A 112 -11.12 -17.31 4.13
N LEU A 113 -11.27 -18.29 5.01
CA LEU A 113 -10.27 -18.64 6.04
C LEU A 113 -9.48 -19.91 5.70
N HIS A 114 -9.93 -20.65 4.69
CA HIS A 114 -9.33 -21.87 4.18
C HIS A 114 -9.14 -21.81 2.67
N GLU A 115 -8.36 -22.74 2.13
CA GLU A 115 -8.19 -22.92 0.70
C GLU A 115 -9.53 -23.31 0.06
N VAL A 116 -9.90 -22.63 -1.02
CA VAL A 116 -11.09 -22.98 -1.81
C VAL A 116 -10.75 -24.18 -2.69
N ILE A 117 -11.32 -25.34 -2.38
CA ILE A 117 -11.05 -26.59 -3.09
C ILE A 117 -12.16 -26.91 -4.11
N GLY A 118 -13.37 -26.45 -3.87
CA GLY A 118 -14.53 -26.77 -4.71
C GLY A 118 -15.52 -25.63 -4.85
N VAL A 119 -16.49 -25.83 -5.74
CA VAL A 119 -17.52 -24.83 -6.05
C VAL A 119 -18.35 -24.44 -4.80
N ASN A 120 -18.57 -25.38 -3.90
CA ASN A 120 -19.35 -25.11 -2.67
C ASN A 120 -18.64 -24.16 -1.71
N ASP A 121 -17.32 -24.08 -1.75
CA ASP A 121 -16.50 -23.23 -0.89
C ASP A 121 -16.26 -21.83 -1.52
N ALA A 122 -16.61 -21.69 -2.82
CA ALA A 122 -16.29 -20.51 -3.61
C ALA A 122 -17.29 -19.36 -3.42
N PHE A 123 -18.50 -19.62 -2.94
CA PHE A 123 -19.57 -18.64 -2.86
C PHE A 123 -20.01 -18.42 -1.40
N LEU A 124 -19.27 -17.57 -0.69
CA LEU A 124 -19.60 -17.18 0.67
C LEU A 124 -20.44 -15.89 0.68
N ALA A 125 -21.37 -15.81 1.61
CA ALA A 125 -22.10 -14.57 1.85
C ALA A 125 -21.16 -13.50 2.42
N ARG A 126 -21.54 -12.25 2.23
CA ARG A 126 -20.86 -11.10 2.85
C ARG A 126 -20.99 -11.18 4.36
N SER A 127 -19.87 -11.14 5.05
CA SER A 127 -19.81 -11.00 6.51
C SER A 127 -19.93 -9.54 6.92
N SER A 128 -20.30 -9.30 8.17
CA SER A 128 -20.33 -7.96 8.73
C SER A 128 -18.91 -7.39 8.91
N GLU A 129 -18.81 -6.08 8.96
CA GLU A 129 -17.56 -5.38 9.26
C GLU A 129 -16.95 -5.86 10.59
N GLU A 130 -17.79 -6.04 11.62
CA GLU A 130 -17.34 -6.52 12.93
C GLU A 130 -16.72 -7.92 12.86
N GLU A 131 -17.31 -8.83 12.06
CA GLU A 131 -16.74 -10.17 11.86
C GLU A 131 -15.39 -10.12 11.14
N VAL A 132 -15.24 -9.24 10.16
CA VAL A 132 -13.96 -9.02 9.46
C VAL A 132 -12.90 -8.52 10.44
N TYR A 133 -13.19 -7.51 11.26
CA TYR A 133 -12.26 -7.00 12.27
C TYR A 133 -11.88 -8.06 13.32
N LYS A 134 -12.79 -8.95 13.71
CA LYS A 134 -12.44 -10.08 14.60
C LYS A 134 -11.38 -11.00 14.00
N ILE A 135 -11.49 -11.31 12.71
CA ILE A 135 -10.50 -12.14 12.01
C ILE A 135 -9.16 -11.38 11.89
N ILE A 136 -9.20 -10.10 11.53
CA ILE A 136 -7.99 -9.26 11.45
C ILE A 136 -7.26 -9.28 12.80
N LEU A 137 -7.97 -8.99 13.90
CA LEU A 137 -7.39 -8.97 15.24
C LEU A 137 -6.80 -10.33 15.64
N SER A 138 -7.48 -11.42 15.34
CA SER A 138 -7.00 -12.77 15.60
C SER A 138 -5.69 -13.05 14.84
N ASP A 139 -5.66 -12.77 13.53
CA ASP A 139 -4.52 -13.04 12.68
C ASP A 139 -3.31 -12.14 13.03
N VAL A 140 -3.55 -10.86 13.28
CA VAL A 140 -2.46 -9.92 13.59
C VAL A 140 -1.87 -10.17 14.98
N ASN A 141 -2.68 -10.54 15.98
CA ASN A 141 -2.17 -10.95 17.29
C ASN A 141 -1.33 -12.24 17.20
N ASP A 142 -1.76 -13.22 16.42
CA ASP A 142 -0.97 -14.41 16.13
C ASP A 142 0.37 -14.06 15.47
N ALA A 143 0.36 -13.12 14.52
CA ALA A 143 1.56 -12.63 13.85
C ALA A 143 2.51 -11.94 14.85
N VAL A 144 2.02 -11.09 15.75
CA VAL A 144 2.82 -10.47 16.81
C VAL A 144 3.49 -11.51 17.70
N ALA A 145 2.79 -12.60 18.03
CA ALA A 145 3.33 -13.66 18.89
C ALA A 145 4.38 -14.55 18.20
N LYS A 146 4.29 -14.71 16.86
CA LYS A 146 5.08 -15.70 16.10
C LYS A 146 6.24 -15.09 15.31
N LEU A 147 6.15 -13.81 14.94
CA LEU A 147 7.17 -13.14 14.15
C LEU A 147 8.38 -12.74 15.01
N PRO A 148 9.59 -12.82 14.46
CA PRO A 148 10.79 -12.37 15.15
C PRO A 148 10.81 -10.84 15.30
N VAL A 149 11.51 -10.36 16.31
CA VAL A 149 11.90 -8.94 16.40
C VAL A 149 12.75 -8.59 15.18
N VAL A 150 12.63 -7.35 14.73
CA VAL A 150 13.41 -6.85 13.60
C VAL A 150 14.92 -7.03 13.81
N SER A 151 15.61 -7.37 12.74
CA SER A 151 17.07 -7.40 12.65
C SER A 151 17.51 -6.51 11.50
N PHE A 152 18.50 -5.68 11.70
CA PHE A 152 19.04 -4.77 10.67
C PHE A 152 20.33 -5.32 10.08
N PRO A 153 20.53 -5.25 8.74
CA PRO A 153 19.61 -4.73 7.74
C PRO A 153 18.39 -5.63 7.54
N GLN A 154 17.25 -5.03 7.25
CA GLN A 154 16.00 -5.75 6.97
C GLN A 154 16.02 -6.38 5.56
N ASN A 155 15.21 -7.41 5.36
CA ASN A 155 15.08 -8.13 4.09
C ASN A 155 13.70 -8.00 3.42
N GLY A 156 12.83 -7.13 3.95
CA GLY A 156 11.47 -6.93 3.46
C GLY A 156 10.44 -7.96 3.94
N SER A 157 10.83 -8.95 4.74
CA SER A 157 9.87 -9.87 5.37
C SER A 157 9.17 -9.20 6.56
N ALA A 158 7.95 -9.65 6.85
CA ALA A 158 7.23 -9.19 8.03
C ALA A 158 7.97 -9.54 9.31
N THR A 159 7.98 -8.60 10.26
CA THR A 159 8.59 -8.71 11.57
C THR A 159 7.57 -8.47 12.67
N GLN A 160 7.92 -8.70 13.92
CA GLN A 160 7.07 -8.35 15.04
C GLN A 160 6.73 -6.84 15.04
N GLY A 161 7.66 -5.97 14.61
CA GLY A 161 7.44 -4.54 14.48
C GLY A 161 6.34 -4.22 13.45
N SER A 162 6.38 -4.83 12.26
CA SER A 162 5.34 -4.66 11.24
C SER A 162 3.98 -5.17 11.70
N ALA A 163 3.93 -6.31 12.40
CA ALA A 163 2.67 -6.82 12.94
C ALA A 163 2.08 -5.91 14.04
N ARG A 164 2.92 -5.37 14.93
CA ARG A 164 2.47 -4.40 15.95
C ARG A 164 2.00 -3.08 15.34
N MET A 165 2.64 -2.61 14.27
CA MET A 165 2.20 -1.41 13.57
C MET A 165 0.82 -1.65 12.92
N LEU A 166 0.63 -2.77 12.24
CA LEU A 166 -0.66 -3.13 11.69
C LEU A 166 -1.73 -3.24 12.80
N LEU A 167 -1.40 -3.87 13.93
CA LEU A 167 -2.31 -3.97 15.07
C LEU A 167 -2.70 -2.58 15.60
N ALA A 168 -1.76 -1.66 15.70
CA ALA A 168 -2.04 -0.29 16.12
C ALA A 168 -3.01 0.42 15.15
N TYR A 169 -2.79 0.30 13.84
CA TYR A 169 -3.73 0.83 12.84
C TYR A 169 -5.13 0.24 12.97
N VAL A 170 -5.24 -1.07 13.12
CA VAL A 170 -6.52 -1.77 13.31
C VAL A 170 -7.24 -1.25 14.56
N LEU A 171 -6.55 -1.16 15.68
CA LEU A 171 -7.11 -0.67 16.96
C LEU A 171 -7.57 0.79 16.88
N MET A 172 -6.90 1.63 16.11
CA MET A 172 -7.29 3.03 15.91
C MET A 172 -8.47 3.22 14.95
N THR A 173 -8.71 2.27 14.03
CA THR A 173 -9.67 2.44 12.94
C THR A 173 -10.94 1.61 13.07
N MET A 174 -10.89 0.48 13.80
CA MET A 174 -12.08 -0.35 14.01
C MET A 174 -13.21 0.45 14.68
N PRO A 175 -14.50 0.06 14.50
CA PRO A 175 -15.63 0.81 15.05
C PRO A 175 -15.54 1.09 16.56
N SER A 176 -15.04 0.11 17.33
CA SER A 176 -14.81 0.23 18.78
C SER A 176 -13.36 0.63 19.09
N ARG A 177 -12.91 1.76 18.59
CA ARG A 177 -11.52 2.23 18.68
C ARG A 177 -10.88 2.03 20.05
N ASP A 178 -9.68 1.44 20.07
CA ASP A 178 -8.86 1.25 21.28
C ASP A 178 -7.52 2.01 21.16
N TYR A 179 -7.54 3.30 21.43
CA TYR A 179 -6.34 4.12 21.39
C TYR A 179 -5.30 3.75 22.46
N VAL A 180 -5.73 3.20 23.60
CA VAL A 180 -4.82 2.75 24.67
C VAL A 180 -4.05 1.51 24.22
N GLY A 181 -4.78 0.55 23.64
CA GLY A 181 -4.14 -0.64 23.05
C GLY A 181 -3.21 -0.29 21.91
N ALA A 182 -3.61 0.64 21.04
CA ALA A 182 -2.75 1.12 19.94
C ALA A 182 -1.47 1.77 20.46
N GLU A 183 -1.57 2.68 21.43
CA GLU A 183 -0.40 3.31 22.05
C GLU A 183 0.56 2.27 22.67
N ALA A 184 0.02 1.24 23.31
CA ALA A 184 0.84 0.17 23.88
C ALA A 184 1.64 -0.57 22.79
N GLN A 185 1.04 -0.84 21.61
CA GLN A 185 1.78 -1.45 20.49
C GLN A 185 2.88 -0.54 19.95
N LEU A 186 2.59 0.75 19.76
CA LEU A 186 3.56 1.74 19.28
C LEU A 186 4.74 1.90 20.25
N ARG A 187 4.49 1.89 21.58
CA ARG A 187 5.56 1.93 22.58
C ARG A 187 6.48 0.72 22.54
N GLU A 188 5.97 -0.46 22.20
CA GLU A 188 6.82 -1.64 22.00
C GLU A 188 7.70 -1.51 20.74
N ILE A 189 7.18 -0.94 19.66
CA ILE A 189 7.95 -0.69 18.44
C ILE A 189 9.14 0.23 18.71
N LEU A 190 8.96 1.29 19.51
CA LEU A 190 10.03 2.22 19.88
C LEU A 190 11.21 1.55 20.59
N LYS A 191 11.04 0.34 21.15
CA LYS A 191 12.10 -0.43 21.81
C LYS A 191 12.87 -1.34 20.85
N MET A 192 12.48 -1.43 19.58
CA MET A 192 13.01 -2.40 18.62
C MET A 192 14.18 -1.87 17.78
N GLY A 193 14.68 -0.67 18.05
CA GLY A 193 15.85 -0.11 17.36
C GLY A 193 15.55 0.53 16.01
N TYR A 194 14.28 0.86 15.72
CA TYR A 194 13.94 1.75 14.63
C TYR A 194 14.40 3.18 14.94
N GLU A 195 14.89 3.89 13.92
CA GLU A 195 15.47 5.22 14.04
C GLU A 195 15.06 6.07 12.84
N LEU A 196 14.65 7.33 13.09
CA LEU A 196 14.38 8.27 11.99
C LEU A 196 15.67 8.61 11.24
N GLN A 197 15.57 8.79 9.93
CA GLN A 197 16.66 9.28 9.10
C GLN A 197 16.95 10.75 9.45
N THR A 198 18.23 11.11 9.48
CA THR A 198 18.63 12.49 9.75
C THR A 198 18.33 13.44 8.60
N ASN A 199 18.25 12.91 7.37
CA ASN A 199 17.86 13.62 6.16
C ASN A 199 16.57 13.01 5.62
N TYR A 200 15.52 13.80 5.57
CA TYR A 200 14.21 13.35 5.09
C TYR A 200 14.26 12.85 3.64
N ALA A 201 15.00 13.51 2.75
CA ALA A 201 15.14 13.08 1.36
C ALA A 201 15.70 11.66 1.21
N SER A 202 16.57 11.24 2.14
CA SER A 202 17.18 9.89 2.08
C SER A 202 16.20 8.75 2.27
N VAL A 203 15.01 9.01 2.83
CA VAL A 203 13.93 8.01 2.97
C VAL A 203 13.46 7.52 1.61
N PHE A 204 13.50 8.39 0.59
CA PHE A 204 13.01 8.11 -0.76
C PHE A 204 14.11 7.62 -1.73
N GLU A 205 15.35 7.54 -1.28
CA GLU A 205 16.45 7.06 -2.12
C GLU A 205 16.34 5.55 -2.37
N PRO A 206 16.35 5.08 -3.64
CA PRO A 206 16.30 3.65 -3.95
C PRO A 206 17.43 2.81 -3.35
N SER A 207 18.57 3.44 -3.07
CA SER A 207 19.72 2.82 -2.39
C SER A 207 19.52 2.61 -0.90
N ASN A 208 18.54 3.27 -0.28
CA ASN A 208 18.28 3.27 1.16
C ASN A 208 17.04 2.43 1.54
N LYS A 209 16.69 1.43 0.72
CA LYS A 209 15.57 0.52 1.02
C LYS A 209 15.78 -0.22 2.33
N ASN A 210 14.67 -0.52 3.01
CA ASN A 210 14.68 -1.27 4.28
C ASN A 210 15.57 -0.61 5.35
N SER A 211 15.59 0.72 5.36
CA SER A 211 16.34 1.51 6.34
C SER A 211 15.83 1.28 7.76
N LYS A 212 16.52 1.84 8.75
CA LYS A 212 16.08 1.77 10.15
C LYS A 212 14.78 2.53 10.43
N GLU A 213 14.38 3.47 9.59
CA GLU A 213 13.08 4.16 9.69
C GLU A 213 11.93 3.30 9.19
N SER A 214 12.21 2.41 8.24
CA SER A 214 11.19 1.57 7.65
C SER A 214 10.75 0.45 8.59
N ILE A 215 9.47 0.39 8.91
CA ILE A 215 8.88 -0.70 9.71
C ILE A 215 8.46 -1.86 8.80
N PHE A 216 7.94 -1.56 7.63
CA PHE A 216 7.60 -2.53 6.59
C PHE A 216 7.52 -1.84 5.23
N GLU A 217 8.18 -2.43 4.24
CA GLU A 217 8.19 -1.93 2.87
C GLU A 217 7.73 -3.00 1.89
N VAL A 218 6.86 -2.62 0.97
CA VAL A 218 6.56 -3.46 -0.20
C VAL A 218 7.76 -3.42 -1.15
N GLN A 219 8.34 -4.56 -1.41
CA GLN A 219 9.57 -4.65 -2.19
C GLN A 219 9.30 -4.57 -3.70
N PHE A 220 9.77 -3.50 -4.34
CA PHE A 220 9.81 -3.33 -5.77
C PHE A 220 11.25 -3.43 -6.27
N GLN A 221 11.44 -3.86 -7.50
CA GLN A 221 12.75 -4.00 -8.12
C GLN A 221 12.71 -3.55 -9.58
N GLN A 222 13.64 -2.71 -9.97
CA GLN A 222 13.85 -2.34 -11.37
C GLN A 222 14.37 -3.54 -12.17
N GLY A 223 13.90 -3.70 -13.40
CA GLY A 223 14.34 -4.71 -14.36
C GLY A 223 13.20 -5.33 -15.15
N ASP A 224 13.54 -6.31 -16.01
CA ASP A 224 12.63 -6.89 -17.02
C ASP A 224 11.66 -7.96 -16.45
N GLN A 225 11.51 -8.05 -15.13
CA GLN A 225 10.69 -9.09 -14.49
C GLN A 225 9.30 -8.60 -14.04
N GLY A 226 8.89 -7.39 -14.40
CA GLY A 226 7.61 -6.81 -14.02
C GLY A 226 7.46 -6.63 -12.51
N GLN A 227 8.55 -6.25 -11.82
CA GLN A 227 8.58 -6.02 -10.37
C GLN A 227 8.82 -4.54 -10.02
N GLU A 228 8.87 -3.69 -11.02
CA GLU A 228 9.02 -2.25 -10.89
C GLU A 228 7.73 -1.58 -10.41
N SER A 229 7.88 -0.41 -9.80
CA SER A 229 6.79 0.49 -9.51
C SER A 229 6.75 1.61 -10.54
N ASN A 230 5.57 1.92 -11.03
CA ASN A 230 5.33 2.99 -12.01
C ASN A 230 4.33 4.06 -11.50
N TRP A 231 3.89 3.99 -10.26
CA TRP A 231 2.89 4.90 -9.73
C TRP A 231 3.33 6.38 -9.73
N LEU A 232 4.64 6.67 -9.63
CA LEU A 232 5.18 8.03 -9.70
C LEU A 232 4.80 8.77 -10.99
N TYR A 233 4.61 8.06 -12.11
CA TYR A 233 4.20 8.68 -13.36
C TYR A 233 2.86 9.42 -13.27
N TYR A 234 1.99 9.05 -12.35
CA TYR A 234 0.70 9.71 -12.16
C TYR A 234 0.81 11.06 -11.47
N PHE A 235 1.90 11.32 -10.78
CA PHE A 235 2.19 12.57 -10.08
C PHE A 235 3.10 13.52 -10.87
N ILE A 236 3.80 13.02 -11.87
CA ILE A 236 4.70 13.82 -12.72
C ILE A 236 3.87 14.52 -13.79
N PRO A 237 4.13 15.80 -14.13
CA PRO A 237 3.44 16.48 -15.22
C PRO A 237 3.53 15.71 -16.55
N ARG A 238 2.42 15.68 -17.28
CA ARG A 238 2.37 15.08 -18.62
C ARG A 238 3.27 15.89 -19.56
N THR A 239 4.27 15.25 -20.17
CA THR A 239 5.26 15.93 -21.00
C THR A 239 5.82 15.04 -22.11
N SER A 240 6.26 15.68 -23.18
CA SER A 240 7.12 15.05 -24.19
C SER A 240 8.62 15.15 -23.85
N GLU A 241 8.98 15.97 -22.87
CA GLU A 241 10.34 16.28 -22.43
C GLU A 241 10.61 15.66 -21.04
N ALA A 242 10.38 14.35 -20.91
CA ALA A 242 10.46 13.67 -19.63
C ALA A 242 11.83 13.79 -18.95
N GLU A 243 12.92 13.90 -19.73
CA GLU A 243 14.27 14.08 -19.19
C GLU A 243 14.41 15.36 -18.37
N ILE A 244 13.74 16.44 -18.74
CA ILE A 244 13.78 17.72 -18.00
C ILE A 244 13.21 17.54 -16.60
N ILE A 245 12.17 16.70 -16.45
CA ILE A 245 11.47 16.49 -15.18
C ILE A 245 12.16 15.41 -14.36
N THR A 246 12.50 14.28 -14.99
CA THR A 246 13.02 13.11 -14.30
C THR A 246 14.52 13.16 -14.05
N GLY A 247 15.25 13.99 -14.81
CA GLY A 247 16.72 13.99 -14.82
C GLY A 247 17.33 12.71 -15.42
N VAL A 248 16.52 11.84 -16.02
CA VAL A 248 16.97 10.57 -16.61
C VAL A 248 17.12 10.75 -18.12
N PRO A 249 18.35 10.65 -18.67
CA PRO A 249 18.59 10.79 -20.09
C PRO A 249 17.79 9.78 -20.93
N ALA A 250 17.26 10.28 -22.05
CA ALA A 250 16.48 9.48 -23.00
C ALA A 250 15.24 8.81 -22.39
N SER A 251 14.70 9.36 -21.29
CA SER A 251 13.43 8.89 -20.75
C SER A 251 12.30 9.11 -21.77
N ASN A 252 11.37 8.15 -21.78
CA ASN A 252 10.26 8.18 -22.71
C ASN A 252 9.30 9.35 -22.42
N THR A 253 8.48 9.68 -23.41
CA THR A 253 7.37 10.61 -23.26
C THR A 253 6.45 10.15 -22.12
N LEU A 254 6.12 11.06 -21.21
CA LEU A 254 5.16 10.82 -20.12
C LEU A 254 3.73 11.15 -20.60
N SER A 255 3.23 10.37 -21.58
CA SER A 255 1.91 10.59 -22.17
C SER A 255 0.75 10.31 -21.21
N ASP A 256 0.95 9.36 -20.29
CA ASP A 256 -0.06 8.93 -19.33
C ASP A 256 0.17 9.50 -17.91
N ALA A 257 1.04 10.51 -17.80
CA ALA A 257 1.38 11.19 -16.55
C ALA A 257 0.42 12.33 -16.22
N GLY A 258 0.58 12.94 -15.04
CA GLY A 258 -0.09 14.17 -14.64
C GLY A 258 -1.55 13.98 -14.22
N TRP A 259 -1.94 12.79 -13.82
CA TRP A 259 -3.31 12.51 -13.38
C TRP A 259 -3.62 13.01 -11.98
N ASN A 260 -2.62 13.09 -11.14
CA ASN A 260 -2.80 13.45 -9.73
C ASN A 260 -1.69 14.40 -9.31
N ILE A 261 -2.05 15.59 -8.88
CA ILE A 261 -1.11 16.62 -8.46
C ILE A 261 -1.42 17.11 -7.05
N PRO A 262 -0.45 17.65 -6.32
CA PRO A 262 -0.69 18.30 -5.05
C PRO A 262 -1.71 19.44 -5.19
N THR A 263 -2.62 19.55 -4.23
CA THR A 263 -3.50 20.73 -4.14
C THR A 263 -2.69 21.93 -3.66
N GLN A 264 -3.17 23.16 -4.00
CA GLN A 264 -2.52 24.38 -3.50
C GLN A 264 -2.58 24.45 -1.97
N GLU A 265 -3.69 24.00 -1.37
CA GLU A 265 -3.84 23.95 0.10
C GLU A 265 -2.78 23.06 0.76
N MET A 266 -2.49 21.91 0.15
CA MET A 266 -1.43 21.03 0.64
C MET A 266 -0.06 21.71 0.56
N VAL A 267 0.24 22.37 -0.55
CA VAL A 267 1.51 23.10 -0.72
C VAL A 267 1.62 24.24 0.29
N ASP A 268 0.55 25.00 0.49
CA ASP A 268 0.51 26.13 1.43
C ASP A 268 0.50 25.70 2.91
N SER A 269 0.25 24.42 3.19
CA SER A 269 0.26 23.88 4.56
C SER A 269 1.64 23.71 5.17
N TYR A 270 2.69 23.74 4.36
CA TYR A 270 4.05 23.66 4.86
C TYR A 270 4.45 24.97 5.57
N GLU A 271 5.05 24.82 6.74
CA GLU A 271 5.56 25.95 7.51
C GLU A 271 6.88 26.50 6.92
N GLU A 272 7.18 27.78 7.17
CA GLU A 272 8.44 28.37 6.73
C GLU A 272 9.63 27.62 7.34
N GLY A 273 10.54 27.15 6.49
CA GLY A 273 11.73 26.39 6.90
C GLY A 273 11.49 24.88 7.06
N ASP A 274 10.34 24.36 6.68
CA ASP A 274 10.09 22.92 6.67
C ASP A 274 10.96 22.24 5.60
N LEU A 275 11.91 21.42 6.05
CA LEU A 275 12.88 20.71 5.19
C LEU A 275 12.25 19.60 4.36
N ARG A 276 10.98 19.28 4.56
CA ARG A 276 10.25 18.28 3.79
C ARG A 276 9.72 18.82 2.46
N VAL A 277 9.66 20.14 2.29
CA VAL A 277 9.11 20.77 1.08
C VAL A 277 9.86 20.33 -0.16
N ASP A 278 11.15 20.61 -0.23
CA ASP A 278 11.96 20.34 -1.42
C ASP A 278 11.94 18.87 -1.88
N PRO A 279 12.03 17.86 -1.00
CA PRO A 279 11.92 16.47 -1.40
C PRO A 279 10.50 16.02 -1.76
N SER A 280 9.46 16.75 -1.37
CA SER A 280 8.05 16.35 -1.55
C SER A 280 7.37 17.05 -2.71
N VAL A 281 7.70 18.32 -2.97
CA VAL A 281 7.02 19.15 -3.97
C VAL A 281 8.05 19.92 -4.78
N SER A 282 8.00 19.76 -6.10
CA SER A 282 8.81 20.54 -7.04
C SER A 282 7.93 21.46 -7.86
N VAL A 283 8.37 22.71 -8.04
CA VAL A 283 7.76 23.66 -8.98
C VAL A 283 8.54 23.63 -10.27
N ILE A 284 7.86 23.27 -11.36
CA ILE A 284 8.44 23.23 -12.70
C ILE A 284 7.84 24.37 -13.52
N ALA A 285 8.67 25.22 -14.07
CA ALA A 285 8.26 26.34 -14.92
C ALA A 285 8.16 25.90 -16.39
N GLY A 286 7.03 26.18 -17.01
CA GLY A 286 6.76 25.86 -18.40
C GLY A 286 5.33 26.23 -18.77
N HIS A 287 4.84 25.73 -19.90
CA HIS A 287 3.45 25.89 -20.30
C HIS A 287 2.90 24.58 -20.88
N ASN A 288 1.60 24.43 -20.87
CA ASN A 288 0.94 23.28 -21.49
C ASN A 288 0.70 23.55 -22.98
N ASP A 289 0.93 22.54 -23.81
CA ASP A 289 0.52 22.54 -25.22
C ASP A 289 -1.01 22.35 -25.35
N GLU A 290 -1.50 22.34 -26.61
CA GLU A 290 -2.94 22.14 -26.89
C GLU A 290 -3.51 20.79 -26.42
N TYR A 291 -2.65 19.82 -26.10
CA TYR A 291 -3.02 18.50 -25.58
C TYR A 291 -2.84 18.41 -24.06
N GLY A 292 -2.53 19.51 -23.38
CA GLY A 292 -2.29 19.54 -21.94
C GLY A 292 -0.94 18.96 -21.49
N ARG A 293 0.02 18.80 -22.42
CA ARG A 293 1.37 18.33 -22.08
C ARG A 293 2.24 19.52 -21.69
N PHE A 294 3.06 19.34 -20.67
CA PHE A 294 4.08 20.31 -20.29
C PHE A 294 5.19 20.37 -21.35
N VAL A 295 5.56 21.57 -21.79
CA VAL A 295 6.58 21.86 -22.78
C VAL A 295 7.46 23.04 -22.37
#